data_b5fe74469632063145c7481b58a8bf0d
#
_entry.id   b5fe74469632063145c7481b58a8bf0d
#
_cell.length_a   1.000
_cell.length_b   1.000
_cell.length_c   1.000
_cell.angle_alpha   90.00
_cell.angle_beta   90.00
_cell.angle_gamma   90.00
#
_symmetry.space_group_name_H-M   'P 1'
#
loop_
_entity.id
_entity.type
_entity.pdbx_description
1 polymer ?
#
loop_
_entity_poly.entity_id
_entity_poly.type
_entity_poly.pdbx_seq_one_letter_code
_entity_poly.pdbx_strand_id
1 'polypeptide(L)'
;MTAFIASWYADYYDKELGPVTGTAPHLIPAFDNAFDIEDIITFMLMWNWANDFIPTPAGRIKDSGIPPNIVLQDGILQLDLSEYLENIAAVRIQLSTSDPKVKVVSEGIQSPFDITLLRSWEEDNIYEWNFGNPQGKHFDVVQLCHLETMQKQNLHLVIDYEIISTYGYVLSSGRTALDHIVIPNEYALQQAYPNPFNPVTTLSFGLPIETEVSLSVYNLQGKEVISLIDGNLDAGDHSVVWNADRHSSGVYFVKMIAGEYVNTQKLMLVK
;
A
#
# COMPACT_ATOMS: atom_id res chain seq x y z
N MET A 1 -22.52 18.60 -11.94
CA MET A 1 -21.49 18.14 -10.99
C MET A 1 -22.09 17.68 -9.68
N THR A 2 -22.73 18.54 -8.87
CA THR A 2 -23.22 18.15 -7.52
C THR A 2 -24.16 16.93 -7.52
N ALA A 3 -25.07 16.81 -8.48
CA ALA A 3 -25.98 15.67 -8.59
C ALA A 3 -25.26 14.36 -8.96
N PHE A 4 -24.27 14.43 -9.85
CA PHE A 4 -23.42 13.29 -10.22
C PHE A 4 -22.61 12.80 -9.02
N ILE A 5 -21.93 13.72 -8.33
CA ILE A 5 -21.15 13.37 -7.12
C ILE A 5 -22.05 12.78 -6.03
N ALA A 6 -23.24 13.34 -5.80
CA ALA A 6 -24.16 12.81 -4.81
C ALA A 6 -24.65 11.39 -5.16
N SER A 7 -24.90 11.12 -6.45
CA SER A 7 -25.31 9.78 -6.92
C SER A 7 -24.17 8.78 -6.84
N TRP A 8 -22.94 9.20 -7.08
CA TRP A 8 -21.74 8.38 -6.90
C TRP A 8 -21.63 7.83 -5.46
N TYR A 9 -21.75 8.70 -4.45
CA TYR A 9 -21.66 8.28 -3.05
C TYR A 9 -22.88 7.48 -2.56
N ALA A 10 -24.00 7.58 -3.27
CA ALA A 10 -25.23 6.87 -2.92
C ALA A 10 -25.42 5.56 -3.69
N ASP A 11 -24.49 5.21 -4.59
CA ASP A 11 -24.61 4.09 -5.54
C ASP A 11 -25.95 4.14 -6.33
N TYR A 12 -26.35 5.34 -6.70
CA TYR A 12 -27.61 5.57 -7.39
C TYR A 12 -27.38 5.75 -8.90
N TYR A 13 -27.43 4.66 -9.62
CA TYR A 13 -27.01 4.54 -11.03
C TYR A 13 -27.89 5.26 -12.06
N ASP A 14 -28.97 5.94 -11.66
CA ASP A 14 -29.78 6.76 -12.57
C ASP A 14 -29.05 8.01 -13.11
N LYS A 15 -27.89 8.32 -12.59
CA LYS A 15 -26.98 9.40 -13.01
C LYS A 15 -25.66 8.90 -13.59
N GLU A 16 -25.54 7.60 -13.73
CA GLU A 16 -24.44 7.00 -14.46
C GLU A 16 -24.35 7.58 -15.87
N LEU A 17 -23.15 7.88 -16.29
CA LEU A 17 -22.88 8.37 -17.65
C LEU A 17 -22.28 7.27 -18.52
N GLY A 18 -21.79 6.20 -17.86
CA GLY A 18 -21.34 4.93 -18.41
C GLY A 18 -20.18 5.03 -19.38
N PRO A 19 -19.67 3.92 -19.85
CA PRO A 19 -18.87 3.97 -21.07
C PRO A 19 -19.74 4.53 -22.20
N VAL A 20 -19.10 5.32 -23.08
CA VAL A 20 -19.79 5.95 -24.21
C VAL A 20 -19.18 5.61 -25.54
N THR A 21 -20.00 5.62 -26.58
CA THR A 21 -19.55 5.55 -27.96
C THR A 21 -19.90 6.87 -28.67
N GLY A 22 -19.13 7.18 -29.72
CA GLY A 22 -19.35 8.42 -30.48
C GLY A 22 -18.37 9.54 -30.08
N THR A 23 -18.70 10.74 -30.49
CA THR A 23 -17.90 11.97 -30.21
C THR A 23 -18.83 13.05 -29.68
N ALA A 24 -18.34 13.87 -28.75
CA ALA A 24 -19.10 14.99 -28.24
C ALA A 24 -19.55 15.90 -29.41
N PRO A 25 -20.81 16.39 -29.43
CA PRO A 25 -21.86 16.27 -28.41
C PRO A 25 -22.71 14.99 -28.52
N HIS A 26 -22.43 14.11 -29.46
CA HIS A 26 -23.26 12.96 -29.79
C HIS A 26 -22.69 11.68 -29.11
N LEU A 27 -22.50 11.75 -27.80
CA LEU A 27 -22.11 10.60 -27.00
C LEU A 27 -23.33 9.72 -26.74
N ILE A 28 -23.18 8.41 -26.92
CA ILE A 28 -24.23 7.41 -26.70
C ILE A 28 -23.81 6.60 -25.46
N PRO A 29 -24.48 6.76 -24.31
CA PRO A 29 -24.20 6.00 -23.11
C PRO A 29 -24.45 4.51 -23.30
N ALA A 30 -23.60 3.69 -22.73
CA ALA A 30 -23.74 2.24 -22.60
C ALA A 30 -23.64 1.88 -21.11
N PHE A 31 -24.73 2.16 -20.37
CA PHE A 31 -24.78 1.99 -18.91
C PHE A 31 -24.42 0.56 -18.51
N ASP A 32 -23.47 0.42 -17.60
CA ASP A 32 -22.97 -0.87 -17.11
C ASP A 32 -23.30 -1.13 -15.63
N ASN A 33 -24.01 -0.19 -14.97
CA ASN A 33 -24.35 -0.16 -13.56
C ASN A 33 -23.11 -0.08 -12.65
N ALA A 34 -22.07 0.58 -13.11
CA ALA A 34 -20.91 0.94 -12.32
C ALA A 34 -20.71 2.46 -12.34
N PHE A 35 -20.31 3.04 -11.23
CA PHE A 35 -19.74 4.37 -11.21
C PHE A 35 -18.24 4.25 -11.13
N ASP A 36 -17.55 4.57 -12.20
CA ASP A 36 -16.09 4.42 -12.28
C ASP A 36 -15.42 5.56 -13.07
N ILE A 37 -14.19 5.34 -13.49
CA ILE A 37 -13.42 6.35 -14.21
C ILE A 37 -14.04 6.70 -15.58
N GLU A 38 -14.78 5.77 -16.19
CA GLU A 38 -15.42 6.00 -17.50
C GLU A 38 -16.53 7.05 -17.40
N ASP A 39 -17.27 7.07 -16.28
CA ASP A 39 -18.25 8.12 -15.99
C ASP A 39 -17.59 9.50 -15.84
N ILE A 40 -16.44 9.54 -15.15
CA ILE A 40 -15.69 10.79 -14.99
C ILE A 40 -15.18 11.28 -16.34
N ILE A 41 -14.64 10.40 -17.17
CA ILE A 41 -14.17 10.72 -18.51
C ILE A 41 -15.32 11.25 -19.36
N THR A 42 -16.46 10.57 -19.34
CA THR A 42 -17.66 11.00 -20.08
C THR A 42 -18.13 12.37 -19.62
N PHE A 43 -18.19 12.60 -18.32
CA PHE A 43 -18.53 13.90 -17.76
C PHE A 43 -17.55 14.98 -18.23
N MET A 44 -16.25 14.71 -18.21
CA MET A 44 -15.23 15.67 -18.62
C MET A 44 -15.29 15.97 -20.11
N LEU A 45 -15.52 14.98 -20.97
CA LEU A 45 -15.70 15.18 -22.41
C LEU A 45 -16.89 16.07 -22.71
N MET A 46 -18.02 15.84 -22.04
CA MET A 46 -19.22 16.67 -22.18
C MET A 46 -19.02 18.10 -21.62
N TRP A 47 -18.34 18.21 -20.48
CA TRP A 47 -18.02 19.50 -19.87
C TRP A 47 -17.12 20.33 -20.76
N ASN A 48 -16.08 19.76 -21.32
CA ASN A 48 -15.13 20.42 -22.21
C ASN A 48 -15.84 20.89 -23.48
N TRP A 49 -16.68 20.04 -24.05
CA TRP A 49 -17.49 20.44 -25.20
C TRP A 49 -18.45 21.63 -24.87
N ALA A 50 -19.13 21.58 -23.73
CA ALA A 50 -20.08 22.60 -23.30
C ALA A 50 -19.42 23.95 -22.99
N ASN A 51 -18.11 23.97 -22.76
CA ASN A 51 -17.32 25.17 -22.47
C ASN A 51 -16.37 25.55 -23.62
N ASP A 52 -16.68 25.14 -24.86
CA ASP A 52 -15.87 25.40 -26.08
C ASP A 52 -14.43 24.89 -26.01
N PHE A 53 -14.12 24.02 -25.05
CA PHE A 53 -12.85 23.30 -24.99
C PHE A 53 -12.98 21.99 -25.76
N ILE A 54 -12.71 22.02 -27.07
CA ILE A 54 -12.85 20.87 -27.96
C ILE A 54 -11.58 20.04 -27.90
N PRO A 55 -11.55 18.93 -27.14
CA PRO A 55 -10.48 17.96 -27.29
C PRO A 55 -10.65 17.28 -28.65
N THR A 56 -9.61 17.22 -29.42
CA THR A 56 -9.61 16.45 -30.68
C THR A 56 -9.88 15.00 -30.34
N PRO A 57 -10.86 14.32 -30.96
CA PRO A 57 -11.13 12.92 -30.66
C PRO A 57 -9.90 12.08 -30.97
N ALA A 58 -9.40 11.45 -29.97
CA ALA A 58 -8.25 10.61 -30.10
C ALA A 58 -8.61 9.21 -30.55
N GLY A 59 -7.92 8.76 -31.56
CA GLY A 59 -7.85 7.34 -31.86
C GLY A 59 -7.12 6.60 -30.76
N ARG A 60 -7.75 5.57 -30.21
CA ARG A 60 -7.28 4.48 -29.35
C ARG A 60 -5.95 4.62 -28.60
N ILE A 61 -6.08 4.40 -27.29
CA ILE A 61 -5.09 3.88 -26.30
C ILE A 61 -3.65 3.90 -26.79
N LYS A 62 -2.90 4.84 -26.25
CA LYS A 62 -1.45 4.81 -26.31
C LYS A 62 -0.94 4.62 -24.88
N ASP A 63 -0.92 3.36 -24.44
CA ASP A 63 -0.24 3.02 -23.20
C ASP A 63 1.24 3.34 -23.39
N SER A 64 1.76 4.27 -22.60
CA SER A 64 3.18 4.65 -22.62
C SER A 64 4.06 3.52 -22.10
N GLY A 65 3.47 2.54 -21.38
CA GLY A 65 4.19 1.45 -20.73
C GLY A 65 5.04 1.90 -19.53
N ILE A 66 5.05 3.19 -19.19
CA ILE A 66 5.81 3.72 -18.05
C ILE A 66 4.86 3.77 -16.85
N PRO A 67 5.08 2.92 -15.82
CA PRO A 67 4.28 2.98 -14.61
C PRO A 67 4.59 4.26 -13.83
N PRO A 68 3.62 4.84 -13.11
CA PRO A 68 3.89 5.92 -12.17
C PRO A 68 4.80 5.44 -11.06
N ASN A 69 5.67 6.31 -10.58
CA ASN A 69 6.46 6.02 -9.40
C ASN A 69 5.59 6.23 -8.15
N ILE A 70 5.32 5.15 -7.42
CA ILE A 70 4.51 5.17 -6.21
C ILE A 70 5.42 4.92 -5.02
N VAL A 71 5.42 5.85 -4.06
CA VAL A 71 6.33 5.85 -2.91
C VAL A 71 5.54 6.01 -1.61
N LEU A 72 5.92 5.25 -0.59
CA LEU A 72 5.48 5.48 0.78
C LEU A 72 6.60 6.17 1.55
N GLN A 73 6.41 7.46 1.88
CA GLN A 73 7.36 8.25 2.63
C GLN A 73 6.67 8.87 3.85
N ASP A 74 7.27 8.68 5.03
CA ASP A 74 6.74 9.18 6.32
C ASP A 74 5.26 8.80 6.57
N GLY A 75 4.86 7.61 6.12
CA GLY A 75 3.48 7.12 6.22
C GLY A 75 2.53 7.73 5.18
N ILE A 76 3.01 8.58 4.28
CA ILE A 76 2.20 9.18 3.20
C ILE A 76 2.45 8.41 1.90
N LEU A 77 1.38 7.87 1.33
CA LEU A 77 1.41 7.28 0.00
C LEU A 77 1.38 8.42 -1.04
N GLN A 78 2.38 8.45 -1.91
CA GLN A 78 2.57 9.47 -2.93
C GLN A 78 2.63 8.84 -4.32
N LEU A 79 2.09 9.55 -5.29
CA LEU A 79 2.09 9.22 -6.71
C LEU A 79 2.89 10.27 -7.46
N ASP A 80 4.01 9.90 -8.04
CA ASP A 80 4.81 10.79 -8.88
C ASP A 80 4.38 10.65 -10.35
N LEU A 81 3.87 11.72 -10.88
CA LEU A 81 3.34 11.86 -12.24
C LEU A 81 4.25 12.73 -13.13
N SER A 82 5.40 13.16 -12.63
CA SER A 82 6.29 14.12 -13.33
C SER A 82 6.82 13.62 -14.68
N GLU A 83 6.88 12.30 -14.88
CA GLU A 83 7.33 11.72 -16.15
C GLU A 83 6.29 11.79 -17.28
N TYR A 84 5.03 12.10 -16.95
CA TYR A 84 3.99 12.23 -17.96
C TYR A 84 4.01 13.61 -18.56
N LEU A 85 4.50 13.74 -19.79
CA LEU A 85 4.63 15.02 -20.51
C LEU A 85 3.29 15.55 -21.00
N GLU A 86 2.28 14.70 -21.15
CA GLU A 86 0.93 15.09 -21.57
C GLU A 86 0.09 15.54 -20.36
N ASN A 87 -0.87 16.44 -20.61
CA ASN A 87 -1.80 16.83 -19.56
C ASN A 87 -2.71 15.66 -19.16
N ILE A 88 -2.76 15.41 -17.86
CA ILE A 88 -3.57 14.36 -17.27
C ILE A 88 -4.97 14.91 -17.00
N ALA A 89 -5.99 14.22 -17.48
CA ALA A 89 -7.39 14.53 -17.24
C ALA A 89 -7.99 13.68 -16.11
N ALA A 90 -7.60 12.42 -16.01
CA ALA A 90 -8.10 11.56 -14.94
C ALA A 90 -7.03 10.58 -14.45
N VAL A 91 -7.15 10.21 -13.18
CA VAL A 91 -6.33 9.18 -12.53
C VAL A 91 -7.24 8.34 -11.66
N ARG A 92 -7.17 7.02 -11.82
CA ARG A 92 -7.75 6.05 -10.92
C ARG A 92 -6.63 5.33 -10.17
N ILE A 93 -6.77 5.23 -8.87
CA ILE A 93 -5.87 4.44 -8.00
C ILE A 93 -6.73 3.55 -7.12
N GLN A 94 -6.47 2.28 -7.14
CA GLN A 94 -7.08 1.32 -6.23
C GLN A 94 -5.98 0.69 -5.38
N LEU A 95 -6.03 0.91 -4.08
CA LEU A 95 -5.14 0.33 -3.09
C LEU A 95 -5.82 -0.86 -2.44
N SER A 96 -5.14 -1.99 -2.38
CA SER A 96 -5.55 -3.14 -1.61
C SER A 96 -4.41 -3.62 -0.70
N THR A 97 -4.77 -4.09 0.49
CA THR A 97 -3.82 -4.64 1.46
C THR A 97 -4.39 -5.89 2.11
N SER A 98 -3.55 -6.88 2.32
CA SER A 98 -3.91 -8.09 3.06
C SER A 98 -3.91 -7.90 4.59
N ASP A 99 -3.45 -6.75 5.07
CA ASP A 99 -3.37 -6.47 6.50
C ASP A 99 -4.58 -5.65 6.97
N PRO A 100 -5.49 -6.25 7.77
CA PRO A 100 -6.68 -5.58 8.28
C PRO A 100 -6.40 -4.50 9.33
N LYS A 101 -5.14 -4.31 9.73
CA LYS A 101 -4.74 -3.30 10.73
C LYS A 101 -4.24 -2.00 10.10
N VAL A 102 -4.16 -1.97 8.79
CA VAL A 102 -3.82 -0.75 8.06
C VAL A 102 -5.06 0.11 7.95
N LYS A 103 -4.99 1.31 8.49
CA LYS A 103 -6.03 2.33 8.33
C LYS A 103 -5.57 3.36 7.32
N VAL A 104 -6.37 3.55 6.29
CA VAL A 104 -6.16 4.58 5.28
C VAL A 104 -6.88 5.86 5.70
N VAL A 105 -6.14 6.95 5.84
CA VAL A 105 -6.66 8.25 6.25
C VAL A 105 -6.38 9.26 5.15
N SER A 106 -7.44 9.75 4.53
CA SER A 106 -7.36 10.79 3.49
C SER A 106 -7.68 12.18 4.02
N GLU A 107 -8.07 12.32 5.29
CA GLU A 107 -8.35 13.61 5.92
C GLU A 107 -7.08 14.47 5.99
N GLY A 108 -7.20 15.75 5.65
CA GLY A 108 -6.09 16.71 5.69
C GLY A 108 -5.18 16.69 4.46
N ILE A 109 -5.34 15.74 3.54
CA ILE A 109 -4.61 15.74 2.27
C ILE A 109 -5.39 16.59 1.26
N GLN A 110 -4.71 17.60 0.73
CA GLN A 110 -5.28 18.44 -0.32
C GLN A 110 -5.01 17.79 -1.68
N SER A 111 -6.09 17.41 -2.36
CA SER A 111 -5.99 16.93 -3.73
C SER A 111 -5.72 18.13 -4.67
N PRO A 112 -4.74 18.01 -5.57
CA PRO A 112 -4.51 19.01 -6.61
C PRO A 112 -5.51 18.90 -7.78
N PHE A 113 -6.37 17.89 -7.78
CA PHE A 113 -7.38 17.66 -8.79
C PHE A 113 -8.67 18.42 -8.48
N ASP A 114 -9.39 18.84 -9.52
CA ASP A 114 -10.66 19.58 -9.39
C ASP A 114 -11.80 18.67 -8.91
N ILE A 115 -11.70 17.37 -9.22
CA ILE A 115 -12.65 16.34 -8.81
C ILE A 115 -11.86 15.27 -8.05
N THR A 116 -12.34 14.89 -6.87
CA THR A 116 -11.80 13.77 -6.10
C THR A 116 -12.95 12.96 -5.54
N LEU A 117 -13.03 11.70 -5.91
CA LEU A 117 -14.01 10.74 -5.43
C LEU A 117 -13.27 9.60 -4.76
N LEU A 118 -13.67 9.27 -3.54
CA LEU A 118 -13.10 8.18 -2.76
C LEU A 118 -14.19 7.16 -2.46
N ARG A 119 -13.89 5.90 -2.67
CA ARG A 119 -14.65 4.74 -2.20
C ARG A 119 -13.78 3.87 -1.31
N SER A 120 -14.41 3.21 -0.35
CA SER A 120 -13.74 2.23 0.49
C SER A 120 -14.64 1.02 0.72
N TRP A 121 -14.06 -0.15 0.61
CA TRP A 121 -14.64 -1.43 1.00
C TRP A 121 -13.83 -1.94 2.19
N GLU A 122 -14.22 -1.48 3.39
CA GLU A 122 -13.45 -1.71 4.62
C GLU A 122 -13.32 -3.19 4.97
N GLU A 123 -14.34 -4.00 4.66
CA GLU A 123 -14.32 -5.45 4.88
C GLU A 123 -13.26 -6.16 4.03
N ASP A 124 -12.98 -5.63 2.84
CA ASP A 124 -12.00 -6.18 1.89
C ASP A 124 -10.65 -5.46 1.95
N ASN A 125 -10.52 -4.40 2.77
CA ASN A 125 -9.36 -3.50 2.81
C ASN A 125 -8.99 -2.93 1.43
N ILE A 126 -9.99 -2.52 0.66
CA ILE A 126 -9.86 -1.92 -0.65
C ILE A 126 -10.26 -0.45 -0.56
N TYR A 127 -9.43 0.42 -1.13
CA TYR A 127 -9.64 1.86 -1.21
C TYR A 127 -9.41 2.32 -2.65
N GLU A 128 -10.34 3.09 -3.19
CA GLU A 128 -10.25 3.58 -4.56
C GLU A 128 -10.41 5.09 -4.60
N TRP A 129 -9.48 5.76 -5.26
CA TRP A 129 -9.53 7.17 -5.60
C TRP A 129 -9.73 7.33 -7.10
N ASN A 130 -10.69 8.16 -7.46
CA ASN A 130 -10.89 8.63 -8.81
C ASN A 130 -10.72 10.14 -8.83
N PHE A 131 -9.72 10.60 -9.55
CA PHE A 131 -9.37 12.00 -9.68
C PHE A 131 -9.70 12.49 -11.08
N GLY A 132 -10.19 13.71 -11.18
CA GLY A 132 -10.49 14.34 -12.45
C GLY A 132 -10.05 15.80 -12.52
N ASN A 133 -9.58 16.19 -13.68
CA ASN A 133 -9.28 17.57 -14.03
C ASN A 133 -9.79 17.86 -15.45
N PRO A 134 -10.94 18.52 -15.59
CA PRO A 134 -11.60 18.69 -16.89
C PRO A 134 -10.75 19.38 -17.96
N GLN A 135 -9.88 20.30 -17.56
CA GLN A 135 -8.99 21.01 -18.49
C GLN A 135 -7.65 20.33 -18.68
N GLY A 136 -7.38 19.29 -17.89
CA GLY A 136 -6.09 18.66 -17.80
C GLY A 136 -5.03 19.53 -17.14
N LYS A 137 -4.12 18.91 -16.47
CA LYS A 137 -2.95 19.55 -15.85
C LYS A 137 -1.74 18.64 -15.95
N HIS A 138 -0.58 19.25 -15.90
CA HIS A 138 0.64 18.56 -15.54
C HIS A 138 0.72 18.47 -14.01
N PHE A 139 1.06 17.30 -13.50
CA PHE A 139 1.22 17.06 -12.07
C PHE A 139 2.62 16.55 -11.81
N ASP A 140 3.24 17.01 -10.74
CA ASP A 140 4.47 16.45 -10.22
C ASP A 140 4.14 15.30 -9.26
N VAL A 141 4.21 15.54 -7.96
CA VAL A 141 3.92 14.54 -6.93
C VAL A 141 2.56 14.82 -6.30
N VAL A 142 1.73 13.80 -6.24
CA VAL A 142 0.39 13.84 -5.65
C VAL A 142 0.38 12.98 -4.40
N GLN A 143 -0.04 13.56 -3.27
CA GLN A 143 -0.28 12.81 -2.04
C GLN A 143 -1.67 12.17 -2.08
N LEU A 144 -1.76 10.86 -1.79
CA LEU A 144 -3.02 10.11 -1.86
C LEU A 144 -3.66 9.96 -0.48
N CYS A 145 -2.90 9.45 0.48
CA CYS A 145 -3.41 9.17 1.81
C CYS A 145 -2.27 9.02 2.83
N HIS A 146 -2.62 9.11 4.12
CA HIS A 146 -1.79 8.60 5.20
C HIS A 146 -2.16 7.14 5.49
N LEU A 147 -1.14 6.31 5.70
CA LEU A 147 -1.31 4.94 6.18
C LEU A 147 -0.98 4.91 7.66
N GLU A 148 -2.01 4.81 8.47
CA GLU A 148 -1.87 4.59 9.91
C GLU A 148 -1.83 3.08 10.17
N THR A 149 -0.73 2.62 10.72
CA THR A 149 -0.60 1.23 11.16
C THR A 149 -0.73 1.18 12.68
N MET A 150 -1.59 0.32 13.19
CA MET A 150 -1.73 0.11 14.64
C MET A 150 -0.50 -0.52 15.29
N GLN A 151 0.36 -1.13 14.49
CA GLN A 151 1.64 -1.70 14.91
C GLN A 151 2.69 -1.41 13.84
N LYS A 152 3.94 -1.24 14.26
CA LYS A 152 5.09 -1.21 13.35
C LYS A 152 5.27 -2.60 12.76
N GLN A 153 4.79 -2.82 11.56
CA GLN A 153 4.88 -4.09 10.84
C GLN A 153 5.12 -3.85 9.36
N ASN A 154 5.68 -4.85 8.70
CA ASN A 154 5.89 -4.80 7.26
C ASN A 154 4.53 -4.74 6.54
N LEU A 155 4.42 -3.87 5.56
CA LEU A 155 3.23 -3.69 4.75
C LEU A 155 3.47 -4.22 3.36
N HIS A 156 2.50 -4.96 2.84
CA HIS A 156 2.42 -5.33 1.44
C HIS A 156 1.18 -4.67 0.85
N LEU A 157 1.40 -3.71 -0.05
CA LEU A 157 0.36 -2.95 -0.71
C LEU A 157 0.32 -3.35 -2.17
N VAL A 158 -0.86 -3.62 -2.68
CA VAL A 158 -1.09 -3.82 -4.13
C VAL A 158 -1.86 -2.62 -4.65
N ILE A 159 -1.38 -2.03 -5.72
CA ILE A 159 -1.91 -0.80 -6.29
C ILE A 159 -2.21 -1.03 -7.75
N ASP A 160 -3.50 -0.95 -8.10
CA ASP A 160 -3.96 -0.87 -9.48
C ASP A 160 -4.10 0.61 -9.85
N TYR A 161 -3.66 0.98 -11.05
CA TYR A 161 -3.69 2.37 -11.50
C TYR A 161 -4.09 2.48 -12.96
N GLU A 162 -4.72 3.62 -13.29
CA GLU A 162 -5.03 4.04 -14.64
C GLU A 162 -4.91 5.56 -14.74
N ILE A 163 -4.17 6.03 -15.74
CA ILE A 163 -3.88 7.45 -15.98
C ILE A 163 -4.33 7.80 -17.39
N ILE A 164 -5.12 8.86 -17.51
CA ILE A 164 -5.82 9.22 -18.72
C ILE A 164 -5.49 10.66 -19.12
N SER A 165 -5.17 10.85 -20.39
CA SER A 165 -4.91 12.18 -20.98
C SER A 165 -6.19 12.98 -21.18
N THR A 166 -6.03 14.30 -21.43
CA THR A 166 -7.13 15.19 -21.85
C THR A 166 -7.82 14.77 -23.16
N TYR A 167 -7.20 13.92 -23.93
CA TYR A 167 -7.75 13.38 -25.17
C TYR A 167 -8.49 12.05 -24.98
N GLY A 168 -8.56 11.53 -23.73
CA GLY A 168 -9.22 10.29 -23.39
C GLY A 168 -8.39 9.03 -23.68
N TYR A 169 -7.07 9.16 -23.92
CA TYR A 169 -6.21 7.97 -24.03
C TYR A 169 -5.75 7.52 -22.66
N VAL A 170 -5.60 6.24 -22.49
CA VAL A 170 -4.83 5.67 -21.39
C VAL A 170 -3.36 5.98 -21.63
N LEU A 171 -2.76 6.81 -20.78
CA LEU A 171 -1.34 7.11 -20.78
C LEU A 171 -0.55 5.97 -20.14
N SER A 172 -1.08 5.39 -19.07
CA SER A 172 -0.53 4.22 -18.42
C SER A 172 -1.59 3.54 -17.59
N SER A 173 -1.57 2.21 -17.55
CA SER A 173 -2.42 1.41 -16.67
C SER A 173 -1.69 0.14 -16.25
N GLY A 174 -1.98 -0.35 -15.06
CA GLY A 174 -1.36 -1.59 -14.60
C GLY A 174 -1.55 -1.84 -13.12
N ARG A 175 -0.77 -2.81 -12.64
CA ARG A 175 -0.70 -3.21 -11.24
C ARG A 175 0.75 -3.18 -10.78
N THR A 176 0.99 -2.60 -9.62
CA THR A 176 2.27 -2.63 -8.94
C THR A 176 2.10 -3.06 -7.49
N ALA A 177 3.18 -3.53 -6.87
CA ALA A 177 3.21 -3.83 -5.45
C ALA A 177 4.27 -2.96 -4.78
N LEU A 178 3.95 -2.49 -3.58
CA LEU A 178 4.86 -1.75 -2.72
C LEU A 178 5.02 -2.51 -1.41
N ASP A 179 6.25 -2.95 -1.16
CA ASP A 179 6.65 -3.55 0.11
C ASP A 179 7.30 -2.48 0.97
N HIS A 180 6.67 -2.15 2.09
CA HIS A 180 7.23 -1.25 3.07
C HIS A 180 7.70 -2.03 4.29
N ILE A 181 9.01 -2.13 4.45
CA ILE A 181 9.63 -2.77 5.62
C ILE A 181 9.75 -1.73 6.73
N VAL A 182 9.10 -2.00 7.85
CA VAL A 182 9.23 -1.16 9.04
C VAL A 182 10.55 -1.50 9.72
N ILE A 183 11.47 -0.56 9.71
CA ILE A 183 12.76 -0.70 10.38
C ILE A 183 12.61 -0.27 11.85
N PRO A 184 12.90 -1.16 12.83
CA PRO A 184 12.93 -0.78 14.25
C PRO A 184 13.92 0.36 14.51
N ASN A 185 13.56 1.27 15.42
CA ASN A 185 14.46 2.38 15.77
C ASN A 185 15.61 1.97 16.71
N GLU A 186 15.49 0.80 17.34
CA GLU A 186 16.46 0.28 18.31
C GLU A 186 16.54 -1.24 18.25
N TYR A 187 17.67 -1.77 18.71
CA TYR A 187 17.80 -3.23 18.88
C TYR A 187 16.86 -3.70 19.98
N ALA A 188 16.13 -4.78 19.73
CA ALA A 188 15.21 -5.36 20.71
C ALA A 188 15.17 -6.87 20.59
N LEU A 189 15.30 -7.58 21.70
CA LEU A 189 14.95 -8.99 21.81
C LEU A 189 13.59 -9.06 22.53
N GLN A 190 12.54 -9.45 21.81
CA GLN A 190 11.18 -9.55 22.34
C GLN A 190 11.02 -10.81 23.21
N GLN A 191 10.01 -10.81 24.08
CA GLN A 191 9.74 -12.00 24.89
C GLN A 191 9.40 -13.19 24.01
N ALA A 192 10.07 -14.33 24.27
CA ALA A 192 9.77 -15.59 23.60
C ALA A 192 8.30 -15.99 23.82
N TYR A 193 7.66 -16.45 22.78
CA TYR A 193 6.27 -16.91 22.88
C TYR A 193 6.04 -18.23 22.14
N PRO A 194 5.38 -19.19 22.79
CA PRO A 194 4.99 -19.21 24.18
C PRO A 194 6.19 -19.33 25.14
N ASN A 195 6.07 -18.87 26.40
CA ASN A 195 7.03 -19.09 27.45
C ASN A 195 6.28 -19.07 28.82
N PRO A 196 6.12 -20.23 29.53
CA PRO A 196 6.69 -21.55 29.26
C PRO A 196 6.22 -22.20 27.95
N PHE A 197 7.04 -23.09 27.38
CA PHE A 197 6.79 -23.68 26.07
C PHE A 197 6.95 -25.22 26.07
N ASN A 198 6.30 -25.89 25.07
CA ASN A 198 6.33 -27.35 24.90
C ASN A 198 6.13 -27.73 23.42
N PRO A 199 7.08 -28.33 22.73
CA PRO A 199 8.52 -28.16 22.90
C PRO A 199 9.03 -26.96 22.05
N VAL A 200 8.11 -26.12 21.47
CA VAL A 200 8.41 -25.12 20.48
C VAL A 200 8.13 -23.71 21.03
N THR A 201 9.04 -22.79 20.79
CA THR A 201 8.86 -21.36 21.06
C THR A 201 9.43 -20.52 19.92
N THR A 202 8.90 -19.32 19.74
CA THR A 202 9.38 -18.33 18.78
C THR A 202 10.12 -17.23 19.51
N LEU A 203 11.28 -16.88 18.97
CA LEU A 203 12.12 -15.77 19.41
C LEU A 203 12.05 -14.68 18.34
N SER A 204 11.58 -13.50 18.69
CA SER A 204 11.47 -12.36 17.79
C SER A 204 12.39 -11.23 18.23
N PHE A 205 12.98 -10.53 17.30
CA PHE A 205 13.90 -9.42 17.56
C PHE A 205 13.90 -8.40 16.43
N GLY A 206 14.24 -7.16 16.77
CA GLY A 206 14.31 -6.04 15.83
C GLY A 206 15.75 -5.55 15.66
N LEU A 207 16.11 -5.22 14.41
CA LEU A 207 17.40 -4.64 14.02
C LEU A 207 17.19 -3.28 13.36
N PRO A 208 17.79 -2.17 13.90
CA PRO A 208 17.67 -0.85 13.29
C PRO A 208 18.54 -0.68 12.05
N ILE A 209 19.59 -1.47 11.90
CA ILE A 209 20.53 -1.48 10.76
C ILE A 209 20.95 -2.91 10.46
N GLU A 210 21.44 -3.16 9.24
CA GLU A 210 22.12 -4.40 8.89
C GLU A 210 23.25 -4.69 9.89
N THR A 211 23.27 -5.88 10.48
CA THR A 211 24.16 -6.21 11.59
C THR A 211 24.45 -7.70 11.64
N GLU A 212 25.68 -8.05 12.03
CA GLU A 212 26.02 -9.42 12.39
C GLU A 212 25.32 -9.80 13.71
N VAL A 213 24.51 -10.85 13.67
CA VAL A 213 23.70 -11.32 14.79
C VAL A 213 24.13 -12.73 15.19
N SER A 214 24.38 -12.90 16.50
CA SER A 214 24.52 -14.20 17.14
C SER A 214 23.37 -14.40 18.13
N LEU A 215 22.55 -15.43 17.90
CA LEU A 215 21.44 -15.81 18.77
C LEU A 215 21.60 -17.27 19.18
N SER A 216 22.00 -17.47 20.43
CA SER A 216 22.31 -18.81 20.96
C SER A 216 21.54 -19.10 22.23
N VAL A 217 21.26 -20.38 22.46
CA VAL A 217 20.60 -20.88 23.68
C VAL A 217 21.59 -21.60 24.57
N TYR A 218 21.52 -21.31 25.86
CA TYR A 218 22.42 -21.84 26.90
C TYR A 218 21.62 -22.57 27.99
N ASN A 219 22.24 -23.58 28.60
CA ASN A 219 21.67 -24.20 29.78
C ASN A 219 22.08 -23.48 31.08
N LEU A 220 21.61 -23.97 32.25
CA LEU A 220 21.94 -23.40 33.57
C LEU A 220 23.44 -23.37 33.90
N GLN A 221 24.24 -24.22 33.28
CA GLN A 221 25.71 -24.27 33.47
C GLN A 221 26.44 -23.29 32.55
N GLY A 222 25.72 -22.50 31.75
CA GLY A 222 26.32 -21.59 30.78
C GLY A 222 26.90 -22.26 29.53
N LYS A 223 26.61 -23.56 29.34
CA LYS A 223 27.00 -24.27 28.13
C LYS A 223 26.01 -24.00 27.03
N GLU A 224 26.50 -23.59 25.84
CA GLU A 224 25.69 -23.45 24.64
C GLU A 224 25.11 -24.82 24.25
N VAL A 225 23.80 -24.83 24.02
CA VAL A 225 23.04 -26.01 23.59
C VAL A 225 22.69 -26.00 22.12
N ILE A 226 22.52 -24.79 21.57
CA ILE A 226 22.30 -24.58 20.14
C ILE A 226 22.58 -23.11 19.77
N SER A 227 23.18 -22.91 18.60
CA SER A 227 23.17 -21.60 17.90
C SER A 227 22.00 -21.60 16.92
N LEU A 228 21.12 -20.60 17.04
CA LEU A 228 19.93 -20.45 16.19
C LEU A 228 20.20 -19.55 14.99
N ILE A 229 21.00 -18.51 15.20
CA ILE A 229 21.42 -17.55 14.17
C ILE A 229 22.88 -17.22 14.44
N ASP A 230 23.68 -17.17 13.35
CA ASP A 230 25.07 -16.72 13.36
C ASP A 230 25.41 -16.17 11.98
N GLY A 231 25.30 -14.85 11.81
CA GLY A 231 25.55 -14.18 10.53
C GLY A 231 24.93 -12.82 10.39
N ASN A 232 25.13 -12.20 9.23
CA ASN A 232 24.59 -10.89 8.90
C ASN A 232 23.09 -10.98 8.55
N LEU A 233 22.32 -10.08 9.11
CA LEU A 233 20.90 -9.90 8.83
C LEU A 233 20.62 -8.43 8.49
N ASP A 234 19.71 -8.23 7.56
CA ASP A 234 19.25 -6.89 7.17
C ASP A 234 18.51 -6.19 8.33
N ALA A 235 18.37 -4.85 8.22
CA ALA A 235 17.51 -4.09 9.11
C ALA A 235 16.04 -4.58 9.01
N GLY A 236 15.33 -4.62 10.14
CA GLY A 236 13.93 -5.06 10.18
C GLY A 236 13.62 -5.94 11.39
N ASP A 237 12.40 -6.48 11.39
CA ASP A 237 11.94 -7.45 12.38
C ASP A 237 12.22 -8.87 11.90
N HIS A 238 12.79 -9.68 12.79
CA HIS A 238 13.16 -11.07 12.53
C HIS A 238 12.52 -12.00 13.55
N SER A 239 12.36 -13.25 13.14
CA SER A 239 11.91 -14.30 14.04
C SER A 239 12.55 -15.65 13.72
N VAL A 240 12.81 -16.43 14.75
CA VAL A 240 13.31 -17.80 14.61
C VAL A 240 12.59 -18.72 15.59
N VAL A 241 12.30 -19.91 15.12
CA VAL A 241 11.62 -20.94 15.92
C VAL A 241 12.67 -21.86 16.53
N TRP A 242 12.60 -22.02 17.87
CA TRP A 242 13.38 -23.04 18.56
C TRP A 242 12.49 -24.24 18.89
N ASN A 243 12.83 -25.42 18.33
CA ASN A 243 12.26 -26.70 18.70
C ASN A 243 13.21 -27.43 19.67
N ALA A 244 12.79 -27.48 20.92
CA ALA A 244 13.56 -28.10 22.02
C ALA A 244 13.18 -29.56 22.28
N ASP A 245 12.63 -30.28 21.31
CA ASP A 245 12.16 -31.67 21.49
C ASP A 245 13.26 -32.63 21.99
N ARG A 246 14.51 -32.38 21.64
CA ARG A 246 15.67 -33.17 22.07
C ARG A 246 16.30 -32.73 23.38
N HIS A 247 15.75 -31.70 24.04
CA HIS A 247 16.25 -31.14 25.28
C HIS A 247 15.35 -31.49 26.45
N SER A 248 15.91 -31.60 27.66
CA SER A 248 15.16 -31.91 28.87
C SER A 248 14.36 -30.72 29.36
N SER A 249 13.21 -30.96 30.03
CA SER A 249 12.49 -29.92 30.74
C SER A 249 13.41 -29.17 31.69
N GLY A 250 13.28 -27.85 31.74
CA GLY A 250 14.13 -27.01 32.59
C GLY A 250 14.23 -25.58 32.13
N VAL A 251 15.14 -24.86 32.77
CA VAL A 251 15.42 -23.46 32.46
C VAL A 251 16.58 -23.36 31.48
N TYR A 252 16.39 -22.55 30.46
CA TYR A 252 17.36 -22.16 29.45
C TYR A 252 17.46 -20.63 29.38
N PHE A 253 18.53 -20.15 28.76
CA PHE A 253 18.72 -18.74 28.48
C PHE A 253 19.02 -18.58 27.01
N VAL A 254 18.25 -17.70 26.34
CA VAL A 254 18.60 -17.23 25.00
C VAL A 254 19.42 -15.96 25.16
N LYS A 255 20.53 -15.87 24.45
CA LYS A 255 21.38 -14.67 24.39
C LYS A 255 21.47 -14.20 22.94
N MET A 256 21.16 -12.92 22.74
CA MET A 256 21.34 -12.23 21.48
C MET A 256 22.52 -11.26 21.61
N ILE A 257 23.35 -11.27 20.59
CA ILE A 257 24.43 -10.27 20.38
C ILE A 257 24.21 -9.72 18.98
N ALA A 258 24.09 -8.38 18.86
CA ALA A 258 23.94 -7.66 17.59
C ALA A 258 24.76 -6.37 17.66
N GLY A 259 25.96 -6.35 17.09
CA GLY A 259 26.93 -5.30 17.29
C GLY A 259 27.27 -5.13 18.78
N GLU A 260 27.04 -3.94 19.33
CA GLU A 260 27.25 -3.66 20.77
C GLU A 260 26.05 -4.06 21.65
N TYR A 261 24.91 -4.39 21.04
CA TYR A 261 23.71 -4.78 21.78
C TYR A 261 23.84 -6.22 22.27
N VAL A 262 23.60 -6.41 23.55
CA VAL A 262 23.57 -7.75 24.19
C VAL A 262 22.33 -7.84 25.06
N ASN A 263 21.50 -8.84 24.82
CA ASN A 263 20.35 -9.12 25.67
C ASN A 263 20.24 -10.63 25.96
N THR A 264 19.68 -10.97 27.13
CA THR A 264 19.50 -12.35 27.55
C THR A 264 18.14 -12.52 28.18
N GLN A 265 17.41 -13.54 27.75
CA GLN A 265 16.09 -13.88 28.28
C GLN A 265 16.04 -15.31 28.83
N LYS A 266 15.24 -15.50 29.86
CA LYS A 266 14.95 -16.79 30.45
C LYS A 266 13.85 -17.51 29.69
N LEU A 267 14.07 -18.76 29.35
CA LEU A 267 13.11 -19.67 28.72
C LEU A 267 12.77 -20.81 29.63
N MET A 268 11.55 -21.30 29.67
CA MET A 268 11.10 -22.40 30.49
C MET A 268 10.50 -23.51 29.61
N LEU A 269 11.23 -24.57 29.40
CA LEU A 269 10.77 -25.78 28.71
C LEU A 269 10.02 -26.68 29.67
N VAL A 270 8.79 -27.03 29.32
CA VAL A 270 7.93 -27.95 30.07
C VAL A 270 7.47 -29.04 29.12
N LYS A 271 7.79 -30.28 29.43
CA LYS A 271 7.32 -31.46 28.67
C LYS A 271 6.38 -32.26 29.53
#